data_02c048487212fc2b48333f0ab15d30da
#
_entry.id   02c048487212fc2b48333f0ab15d30da
#
_cell.length_a   1.000
_cell.length_b   1.000
_cell.length_c   1.000
_cell.angle_alpha   90.00
_cell.angle_beta   90.00
_cell.angle_gamma   90.00
#
_symmetry.space_group_name_H-M   'P 1'
#
loop_
_entity.id
_entity.type
_entity.pdbx_description
1 polymer ?
#
loop_
_entity_poly.entity_id
_entity_poly.type
_entity_poly.pdbx_seq_one_letter_code
_entity_poly.pdbx_strand_id
1 'polypeptide(L)'
;MNEVDFLNVMTYDLMNRRNNLTTHHSGVQNSKDAIQRYIDLGASPEHLNLGFGYYVKWFMTQQCDSEKPIGCPTQLLEDPKTGADLSKTGGFSWHDEIPEDATVSFSRAQSDGKYDTDGSYYYWDANERRWWTFDTKKSIQTKFDRVVPELEVGGVFAWGIGEDAPDFEHFQTTTHEVRKIRAGIGSKDEL
;
A
#
# COMPACT_ATOMS: atom_id res chain seq x y z
N MET A 1 -12.57 -23.48 -0.69
CA MET A 1 -11.08 -23.55 -0.66
C MET A 1 -10.66 -24.88 -0.03
N ASN A 2 -10.77 -25.96 -0.77
CA ASN A 2 -10.45 -27.30 -0.22
C ASN A 2 -8.98 -27.71 -0.42
N GLU A 3 -8.21 -26.91 -1.17
CA GLU A 3 -6.84 -27.25 -1.59
C GLU A 3 -5.76 -26.42 -0.90
N VAL A 4 -6.14 -25.39 -0.14
CA VAL A 4 -5.23 -24.52 0.58
C VAL A 4 -5.81 -24.13 1.95
N ASP A 5 -4.94 -23.93 2.94
CA ASP A 5 -5.34 -23.55 4.29
C ASP A 5 -5.69 -22.07 4.40
N PHE A 6 -4.97 -21.20 3.66
CA PHE A 6 -5.19 -19.75 3.63
C PHE A 6 -4.64 -19.14 2.34
N LEU A 7 -5.06 -17.90 2.06
CA LEU A 7 -4.57 -17.07 0.96
C LEU A 7 -3.88 -15.82 1.49
N ASN A 8 -2.64 -15.60 1.09
CA ASN A 8 -1.95 -14.33 1.27
C ASN A 8 -2.33 -13.39 0.13
N VAL A 9 -3.29 -12.50 0.38
CA VAL A 9 -3.77 -11.55 -0.63
C VAL A 9 -2.80 -10.37 -0.72
N MET A 10 -2.11 -10.24 -1.83
CA MET A 10 -1.13 -9.18 -2.10
C MET A 10 -1.83 -7.83 -2.30
N THR A 11 -2.23 -7.19 -1.20
CA THR A 11 -2.91 -5.88 -1.18
C THR A 11 -1.91 -4.73 -1.30
N TYR A 12 -0.96 -4.92 -2.19
CA TYR A 12 0.06 -3.96 -2.64
C TYR A 12 0.28 -4.14 -4.15
N ASP A 13 1.02 -3.25 -4.79
CA ASP A 13 1.09 -3.13 -6.25
C ASP A 13 -0.27 -2.95 -6.94
N LEU A 14 -1.26 -2.47 -6.17
CA LEU A 14 -2.61 -2.18 -6.67
C LEU A 14 -2.63 -0.98 -7.64
N MET A 15 -1.60 -0.15 -7.61
CA MET A 15 -1.21 0.71 -8.71
C MET A 15 0.10 0.20 -9.31
N ASN A 16 0.14 0.03 -10.62
CA ASN A 16 1.30 -0.46 -11.37
C ASN A 16 1.41 0.24 -12.73
N ARG A 17 2.41 -0.11 -13.54
CA ARG A 17 2.69 0.55 -14.82
C ARG A 17 1.58 0.49 -15.88
N ARG A 18 0.55 -0.34 -15.68
CA ARG A 18 -0.61 -0.43 -16.59
C ARG A 18 -1.73 0.54 -16.22
N ASN A 19 -1.61 1.19 -15.07
CA ASN A 19 -2.58 2.20 -14.67
C ASN A 19 -2.28 3.53 -15.37
N ASN A 20 -3.34 4.17 -15.83
CA ASN A 20 -3.29 5.47 -16.50
C ASN A 20 -3.74 6.64 -15.62
N LEU A 21 -4.15 6.35 -14.39
CA LEU A 21 -4.55 7.33 -13.37
C LEU A 21 -3.84 7.03 -12.05
N THR A 22 -3.51 8.10 -11.33
CA THR A 22 -2.91 7.98 -9.98
C THR A 22 -3.90 7.40 -9.00
N THR A 23 -3.44 6.43 -8.24
CA THR A 23 -4.10 5.85 -7.09
C THR A 23 -3.04 5.34 -6.12
N HIS A 24 -3.43 4.64 -5.07
CA HIS A 24 -2.49 4.06 -4.12
C HIS A 24 -2.05 2.65 -4.54
N HIS A 25 -0.75 2.34 -4.37
CA HIS A 25 -0.30 0.96 -4.58
C HIS A 25 -0.67 0.05 -3.41
N SER A 26 -0.78 0.60 -2.19
CA SER A 26 -1.11 -0.12 -0.96
C SER A 26 -2.13 0.66 -0.11
N GLY A 27 -3.06 1.36 -0.77
CA GLY A 27 -4.05 2.20 -0.08
C GLY A 27 -5.02 1.41 0.81
N VAL A 28 -5.61 2.09 1.79
CA VAL A 28 -6.57 1.51 2.73
C VAL A 28 -7.81 0.98 1.99
N GLN A 29 -8.46 1.85 1.20
CA GLN A 29 -9.65 1.44 0.43
C GLN A 29 -9.30 0.41 -0.65
N ASN A 30 -8.19 0.60 -1.38
CA ASN A 30 -7.74 -0.36 -2.38
C ASN A 30 -7.49 -1.75 -1.78
N SER A 31 -6.91 -1.81 -0.58
CA SER A 31 -6.67 -3.07 0.13
C SER A 31 -7.99 -3.74 0.56
N LYS A 32 -8.93 -2.94 1.07
CA LYS A 32 -10.27 -3.40 1.42
C LYS A 32 -11.00 -3.98 0.21
N ASP A 33 -11.02 -3.26 -0.91
CA ASP A 33 -11.68 -3.68 -2.15
C ASP A 33 -11.07 -4.98 -2.69
N ALA A 34 -9.74 -5.14 -2.60
CA ALA A 34 -9.07 -6.35 -3.01
C ALA A 34 -9.47 -7.56 -2.16
N ILE A 35 -9.51 -7.44 -0.84
CA ILE A 35 -9.99 -8.51 0.05
C ILE A 35 -11.47 -8.81 -0.21
N GLN A 36 -12.31 -7.77 -0.29
CA GLN A 36 -13.74 -7.93 -0.56
C GLN A 36 -13.98 -8.71 -1.85
N ARG A 37 -13.17 -8.49 -2.88
CA ARG A 37 -13.27 -9.24 -4.14
C ARG A 37 -13.07 -10.74 -3.96
N TYR A 38 -12.15 -11.17 -3.08
CA TYR A 38 -11.99 -12.60 -2.78
C TYR A 38 -13.20 -13.15 -2.02
N ILE A 39 -13.77 -12.38 -1.09
CA ILE A 39 -14.99 -12.74 -0.35
C ILE A 39 -16.17 -12.90 -1.31
N ASP A 40 -16.36 -11.96 -2.24
CA ASP A 40 -17.42 -12.00 -3.25
C ASP A 40 -17.28 -13.21 -4.19
N LEU A 41 -16.07 -13.72 -4.36
CA LEU A 41 -15.79 -14.96 -5.12
C LEU A 41 -15.93 -16.22 -4.28
N GLY A 42 -16.38 -16.11 -3.03
CA GLY A 42 -16.67 -17.26 -2.14
C GLY A 42 -15.50 -17.67 -1.23
N ALA A 43 -14.47 -16.85 -1.09
CA ALA A 43 -13.45 -17.10 -0.09
C ALA A 43 -13.98 -16.72 1.31
N SER A 44 -13.72 -17.59 2.29
CA SER A 44 -14.06 -17.31 3.69
C SER A 44 -13.07 -16.33 4.29
N PRO A 45 -13.51 -15.24 4.93
CA PRO A 45 -12.62 -14.18 5.44
C PRO A 45 -11.53 -14.67 6.37
N GLU A 46 -11.82 -15.62 7.24
CA GLU A 46 -10.88 -16.20 8.20
C GLU A 46 -9.70 -16.95 7.52
N HIS A 47 -9.81 -17.24 6.23
CA HIS A 47 -8.72 -17.84 5.44
C HIS A 47 -7.98 -16.81 4.57
N LEU A 48 -8.31 -15.53 4.67
CA LEU A 48 -7.64 -14.46 3.93
C LEU A 48 -6.67 -13.72 4.84
N ASN A 49 -5.45 -13.53 4.39
CA ASN A 49 -4.46 -12.68 5.04
C ASN A 49 -4.28 -11.39 4.25
N LEU A 50 -4.44 -10.24 4.94
CA LEU A 50 -4.19 -8.92 4.38
C LEU A 50 -2.67 -8.68 4.22
N GLY A 51 -2.23 -8.31 3.02
CA GLY A 51 -0.83 -8.05 2.72
C GLY A 51 -0.41 -6.60 2.95
N PHE A 52 0.80 -6.40 3.44
CA PHE A 52 1.45 -5.10 3.56
C PHE A 52 2.70 -5.06 2.68
N GLY A 53 2.87 -4.03 1.87
CA GLY A 53 4.09 -3.79 1.11
C GLY A 53 4.98 -2.78 1.85
N TYR A 54 6.12 -3.24 2.37
CA TYR A 54 7.07 -2.40 3.12
C TYR A 54 8.09 -1.73 2.21
N TYR A 55 7.63 -1.14 1.12
CA TYR A 55 8.47 -0.48 0.12
C TYR A 55 7.78 0.72 -0.49
N VAL A 56 8.57 1.56 -1.13
CA VAL A 56 8.13 2.81 -1.74
C VAL A 56 7.87 2.61 -3.23
N LYS A 57 6.80 3.24 -3.75
CA LYS A 57 6.56 3.30 -5.20
C LYS A 57 6.34 4.73 -5.67
N TRP A 58 6.76 4.97 -6.91
CA TRP A 58 6.55 6.23 -7.58
C TRP A 58 6.16 6.05 -9.05
N PHE A 59 5.46 7.06 -9.60
CA PHE A 59 4.94 7.06 -10.95
C PHE A 59 5.02 8.46 -11.55
N MET A 60 5.51 8.59 -12.78
CA MET A 60 5.49 9.86 -13.48
C MET A 60 4.06 10.18 -13.94
N THR A 61 3.65 11.45 -13.75
CA THR A 61 2.31 11.92 -14.11
C THR A 61 2.39 12.97 -15.20
N GLN A 62 1.24 13.29 -15.78
CA GLN A 62 1.03 14.56 -16.46
C GLN A 62 0.94 15.69 -15.42
N GLN A 63 0.64 16.91 -15.85
CA GLN A 63 0.38 18.01 -14.93
C GLN A 63 -0.95 17.74 -14.20
N CYS A 64 -0.91 17.71 -12.87
CA CYS A 64 -2.07 17.49 -12.02
C CYS A 64 -2.51 18.79 -11.32
N ASP A 65 -3.73 18.78 -10.83
CA ASP A 65 -4.17 19.75 -9.83
C ASP A 65 -3.56 19.37 -8.47
N SER A 66 -2.80 20.27 -7.87
CA SER A 66 -2.13 20.04 -6.58
C SER A 66 -3.09 19.77 -5.42
N GLU A 67 -4.34 20.27 -5.52
CA GLU A 67 -5.36 20.04 -4.50
C GLU A 67 -6.10 18.70 -4.69
N LYS A 68 -6.06 18.13 -5.91
CA LYS A 68 -6.75 16.89 -6.26
C LYS A 68 -5.88 16.00 -7.16
N PRO A 69 -4.73 15.54 -6.68
CA PRO A 69 -3.80 14.77 -7.52
C PRO A 69 -4.17 13.29 -7.65
N ILE A 70 -5.10 12.77 -6.85
CA ILE A 70 -5.63 11.42 -6.98
C ILE A 70 -6.58 11.37 -8.19
N GLY A 71 -6.40 10.37 -9.06
CA GLY A 71 -7.13 10.26 -10.32
C GLY A 71 -6.53 11.11 -11.45
N CYS A 72 -5.36 11.71 -11.23
CA CYS A 72 -4.63 12.43 -12.27
C CYS A 72 -4.05 11.48 -13.31
N PRO A 73 -4.02 11.84 -14.62
CA PRO A 73 -3.41 11.01 -15.64
C PRO A 73 -1.90 10.80 -15.41
N THR A 74 -1.46 9.55 -15.52
CA THR A 74 -0.04 9.22 -15.57
C THR A 74 0.56 9.58 -16.93
N GLN A 75 1.88 9.66 -17.00
CA GLN A 75 2.56 9.55 -18.30
C GLN A 75 2.36 8.13 -18.84
N LEU A 76 2.75 7.89 -20.08
CA LEU A 76 2.81 6.55 -20.61
C LEU A 76 3.92 5.78 -19.87
N LEU A 77 3.55 4.81 -19.06
CA LEU A 77 4.47 4.05 -18.19
C LEU A 77 4.95 2.75 -18.84
N GLU A 78 4.14 2.20 -19.76
CA GLU A 78 4.41 0.96 -20.49
C GLU A 78 4.12 1.20 -21.98
N ASP A 79 4.94 0.65 -22.85
CA ASP A 79 4.69 0.71 -24.29
C ASP A 79 3.43 -0.12 -24.64
N PRO A 80 2.41 0.50 -25.24
CA PRO A 80 1.12 -0.18 -25.45
C PRO A 80 1.18 -1.28 -26.52
N LYS A 81 2.26 -1.37 -27.31
CA LYS A 81 2.42 -2.38 -28.35
C LYS A 81 3.27 -3.56 -27.90
N THR A 82 4.33 -3.27 -27.13
CA THR A 82 5.31 -4.28 -26.74
C THR A 82 5.21 -4.69 -25.28
N GLY A 83 4.53 -3.90 -24.45
CA GLY A 83 4.51 -4.08 -22.98
C GLY A 83 5.84 -3.71 -22.31
N ALA A 84 6.76 -3.08 -23.02
CA ALA A 84 8.05 -2.68 -22.46
C ALA A 84 7.90 -1.58 -21.43
N ASP A 85 8.66 -1.68 -20.35
CA ASP A 85 8.75 -0.63 -19.33
C ASP A 85 9.44 0.62 -19.92
N LEU A 86 8.82 1.77 -19.76
CA LEU A 86 9.33 3.05 -20.23
C LEU A 86 10.14 3.82 -19.19
N SER A 87 10.49 3.17 -18.07
CA SER A 87 11.24 3.74 -16.96
C SER A 87 10.60 5.02 -16.37
N LYS A 88 9.27 5.08 -16.39
CA LYS A 88 8.46 6.19 -15.86
C LYS A 88 7.80 5.85 -14.52
N THR A 89 8.14 4.71 -13.97
CA THR A 89 7.71 4.23 -12.66
C THR A 89 8.82 3.40 -12.03
N GLY A 90 8.82 3.31 -10.73
CA GLY A 90 9.76 2.50 -10.00
C GLY A 90 9.34 2.30 -8.56
N GLY A 91 10.19 1.61 -7.85
CA GLY A 91 10.07 1.39 -6.41
C GLY A 91 11.44 1.03 -5.86
N PHE A 92 11.58 1.17 -4.56
CA PHE A 92 12.80 0.79 -3.84
C PHE A 92 12.46 0.43 -2.39
N SER A 93 13.28 -0.41 -1.79
CA SER A 93 13.21 -0.66 -0.36
C SER A 93 13.77 0.54 0.42
N TRP A 94 13.37 0.71 1.68
CA TRP A 94 13.87 1.79 2.51
C TRP A 94 15.37 1.67 2.83
N HIS A 95 15.97 0.49 2.62
CA HIS A 95 17.39 0.24 2.82
C HIS A 95 18.21 0.36 1.53
N ASP A 96 17.52 0.46 0.37
CA ASP A 96 18.21 0.65 -0.90
C ASP A 96 18.70 2.10 -1.05
N GLU A 97 19.71 2.27 -1.88
CA GLU A 97 20.13 3.59 -2.32
C GLU A 97 19.00 4.22 -3.13
N ILE A 98 18.54 5.39 -2.70
CA ILE A 98 17.49 6.13 -3.41
C ILE A 98 18.05 6.58 -4.76
N PRO A 99 17.36 6.32 -5.89
CA PRO A 99 17.81 6.81 -7.19
C PRO A 99 18.10 8.32 -7.16
N GLU A 100 19.26 8.73 -7.68
CA GLU A 100 19.76 10.10 -7.58
C GLU A 100 18.72 11.13 -8.05
N ASP A 101 18.04 10.83 -9.16
CA ASP A 101 16.97 11.65 -9.73
C ASP A 101 15.67 11.69 -8.91
N ALA A 102 15.55 10.85 -7.90
CA ALA A 102 14.39 10.73 -7.02
C ALA A 102 14.60 11.30 -5.63
N THR A 103 15.85 11.49 -5.20
CA THR A 103 16.22 11.80 -3.81
C THR A 103 15.53 13.05 -3.28
N VAL A 104 15.54 14.15 -4.03
CA VAL A 104 14.95 15.44 -3.60
C VAL A 104 13.43 15.33 -3.53
N SER A 105 12.81 14.72 -4.52
CA SER A 105 11.37 14.50 -4.57
C SER A 105 10.90 13.56 -3.47
N PHE A 106 11.66 12.50 -3.17
CA PHE A 106 11.31 11.58 -2.08
C PHE A 106 11.43 12.25 -0.71
N SER A 107 12.43 13.10 -0.49
CA SER A 107 12.55 13.88 0.74
C SER A 107 11.32 14.76 0.96
N ARG A 108 10.80 15.42 -0.11
CA ARG A 108 9.54 16.15 -0.04
C ARG A 108 8.35 15.21 0.21
N ALA A 109 8.32 14.04 -0.40
CA ALA A 109 7.27 13.07 -0.16
C ALA A 109 7.21 12.61 1.31
N GLN A 110 8.35 12.50 1.97
CA GLN A 110 8.41 12.16 3.40
C GLN A 110 7.95 13.31 4.31
N SER A 111 8.31 14.57 3.98
CA SER A 111 8.00 15.74 4.83
C SER A 111 6.60 16.31 4.58
N ASP A 112 6.15 16.37 3.33
CA ASP A 112 4.99 17.14 2.88
C ASP A 112 3.83 16.27 2.41
N GLY A 113 3.98 14.94 2.48
CA GLY A 113 2.95 14.00 2.08
C GLY A 113 1.67 14.12 2.90
N LYS A 114 0.58 13.70 2.32
CA LYS A 114 -0.78 13.86 2.85
C LYS A 114 -1.47 12.50 2.99
N TYR A 115 -2.49 12.48 3.80
CA TYR A 115 -3.43 11.36 3.87
C TYR A 115 -4.71 11.74 3.16
N ASP A 116 -5.25 10.82 2.38
CA ASP A 116 -6.58 10.97 1.82
C ASP A 116 -7.68 10.71 2.87
N THR A 117 -8.93 10.78 2.46
CA THR A 117 -10.09 10.55 3.34
C THR A 117 -10.13 9.14 3.94
N ASP A 118 -9.50 8.18 3.29
CA ASP A 118 -9.46 6.78 3.72
C ASP A 118 -8.25 6.49 4.61
N GLY A 119 -7.30 7.43 4.70
CA GLY A 119 -6.10 7.33 5.51
C GLY A 119 -4.91 6.72 4.77
N SER A 120 -4.97 6.64 3.44
CA SER A 120 -3.86 6.24 2.58
C SER A 120 -2.89 7.40 2.38
N TYR A 121 -1.58 7.12 2.42
CA TYR A 121 -0.55 8.15 2.29
C TYR A 121 -0.13 8.34 0.84
N TYR A 122 0.06 9.61 0.47
CA TYR A 122 0.54 9.99 -0.85
C TYR A 122 1.25 11.34 -0.85
N TYR A 123 2.04 11.56 -1.90
CA TYR A 123 2.55 12.88 -2.25
C TYR A 123 2.60 13.04 -3.76
N TRP A 124 2.13 14.15 -4.27
CA TRP A 124 2.36 14.54 -5.66
C TRP A 124 3.33 15.70 -5.73
N ASP A 125 4.47 15.46 -6.35
CA ASP A 125 5.50 16.46 -6.57
C ASP A 125 5.22 17.23 -7.86
N ALA A 126 4.76 18.47 -7.72
CA ALA A 126 4.46 19.34 -8.86
C ALA A 126 5.69 19.71 -9.69
N ASN A 127 6.87 19.79 -9.06
CA ASN A 127 8.12 20.17 -9.73
C ASN A 127 8.61 19.07 -10.67
N GLU A 128 8.51 17.82 -10.22
CA GLU A 128 8.98 16.66 -10.97
C GLU A 128 7.83 15.90 -11.65
N ARG A 129 6.57 16.27 -11.39
CA ARG A 129 5.38 15.56 -11.85
C ARG A 129 5.44 14.08 -11.48
N ARG A 130 5.78 13.80 -10.21
CA ARG A 130 6.00 12.47 -9.68
C ARG A 130 4.98 12.20 -8.58
N TRP A 131 4.24 11.12 -8.72
CA TRP A 131 3.32 10.59 -7.72
C TRP A 131 4.03 9.57 -6.85
N TRP A 132 3.99 9.78 -5.54
CA TRP A 132 4.52 8.90 -4.51
C TRP A 132 3.40 8.24 -3.75
N THR A 133 3.54 6.94 -3.49
CA THR A 133 2.59 6.17 -2.70
C THR A 133 3.32 5.05 -1.95
N PHE A 134 3.11 4.97 -0.66
CA PHE A 134 3.72 3.98 0.22
C PHE A 134 2.98 3.94 1.56
N ASP A 135 3.18 2.86 2.32
CA ASP A 135 2.65 2.80 3.67
C ASP A 135 3.53 3.56 4.66
N THR A 136 2.87 4.14 5.64
CA THR A 136 3.46 4.75 6.83
C THR A 136 2.91 4.03 8.05
N LYS A 137 3.52 4.23 9.21
CA LYS A 137 2.98 3.76 10.49
C LYS A 137 1.47 4.05 10.62
N LYS A 138 1.04 5.28 10.30
CA LYS A 138 -0.36 5.68 10.43
C LYS A 138 -1.27 4.99 9.42
N SER A 139 -0.86 4.82 8.17
CA SER A 139 -1.69 4.11 7.18
C SER A 139 -1.81 2.62 7.51
N ILE A 140 -0.75 2.00 8.04
CA ILE A 140 -0.79 0.65 8.56
C ILE A 140 -1.82 0.54 9.70
N GLN A 141 -1.74 1.42 10.71
CA GLN A 141 -2.70 1.45 11.81
C GLN A 141 -4.14 1.64 11.30
N THR A 142 -4.35 2.52 10.32
CA THR A 142 -5.67 2.72 9.72
C THR A 142 -6.22 1.46 9.05
N LYS A 143 -5.37 0.63 8.40
CA LYS A 143 -5.81 -0.66 7.86
C LYS A 143 -6.23 -1.63 8.96
N PHE A 144 -5.53 -1.65 10.10
CA PHE A 144 -5.93 -2.43 11.26
C PHE A 144 -7.23 -1.95 11.90
N ASP A 145 -7.50 -0.65 11.88
CA ASP A 145 -8.73 -0.08 12.44
C ASP A 145 -9.95 -0.23 11.52
N ARG A 146 -9.75 -0.22 10.19
CA ARG A 146 -10.85 -0.15 9.22
C ARG A 146 -11.02 -1.39 8.34
N VAL A 147 -9.94 -2.10 7.99
CA VAL A 147 -10.01 -3.22 7.07
C VAL A 147 -10.10 -4.55 7.83
N VAL A 148 -9.20 -4.76 8.77
CA VAL A 148 -9.12 -6.02 9.52
C VAL A 148 -10.41 -6.34 10.27
N PRO A 149 -11.00 -5.44 11.09
CA PRO A 149 -12.22 -5.75 11.84
C PRO A 149 -13.48 -5.76 10.97
N GLU A 150 -13.53 -4.96 9.91
CA GLU A 150 -14.72 -4.87 9.06
C GLU A 150 -14.87 -6.10 8.16
N LEU A 151 -13.75 -6.65 7.67
CA LEU A 151 -13.75 -7.80 6.79
C LEU A 151 -13.43 -9.12 7.52
N GLU A 152 -13.15 -9.07 8.81
CA GLU A 152 -12.90 -10.23 9.68
C GLU A 152 -11.82 -11.17 9.12
N VAL A 153 -10.76 -10.59 8.50
CA VAL A 153 -9.67 -11.37 7.91
C VAL A 153 -8.92 -12.20 8.96
N GLY A 154 -8.53 -13.42 8.59
CA GLY A 154 -7.90 -14.37 9.50
C GLY A 154 -6.48 -14.00 9.93
N GLY A 155 -5.79 -13.16 9.15
CA GLY A 155 -4.42 -12.78 9.46
C GLY A 155 -3.87 -11.66 8.60
N VAL A 156 -2.58 -11.43 8.78
CA VAL A 156 -1.82 -10.45 8.00
C VAL A 156 -0.46 -11.03 7.61
N PHE A 157 0.12 -10.54 6.54
CA PHE A 157 1.50 -10.82 6.16
C PHE A 157 2.16 -9.57 5.55
N ALA A 158 3.46 -9.58 5.44
CA ALA A 158 4.22 -8.48 4.84
C ALA A 158 5.15 -8.97 3.73
N TRP A 159 5.30 -8.12 2.72
CA TRP A 159 6.34 -8.17 1.70
C TRP A 159 7.10 -6.85 1.77
N GLY A 160 8.37 -6.82 2.09
CA GLY A 160 9.22 -7.86 2.69
C GLY A 160 9.94 -7.24 3.88
N ILE A 161 10.30 -8.07 4.85
CA ILE A 161 10.94 -7.56 6.07
C ILE A 161 12.28 -6.86 5.77
N GLY A 162 13.03 -7.34 4.77
CA GLY A 162 14.27 -6.72 4.32
C GLY A 162 14.09 -5.39 3.58
N GLU A 163 12.86 -4.99 3.26
CA GLU A 163 12.55 -3.75 2.54
C GLU A 163 12.02 -2.64 3.46
N ASP A 164 11.85 -2.96 4.75
CA ASP A 164 11.17 -2.12 5.74
C ASP A 164 11.86 -0.78 5.99
N ALA A 165 11.08 0.16 6.52
CA ALA A 165 11.57 1.45 7.00
C ALA A 165 12.65 1.29 8.09
N PRO A 166 13.49 2.32 8.33
CA PRO A 166 14.51 2.29 9.37
C PRO A 166 13.95 1.77 10.71
N ASP A 167 14.75 1.02 11.42
CA ASP A 167 14.41 0.40 12.70
C ASP A 167 13.22 -0.59 12.62
N PHE A 168 12.92 -1.11 11.43
CA PHE A 168 11.76 -2.00 11.19
C PHE A 168 10.43 -1.40 11.65
N GLU A 169 10.21 -0.10 11.37
CA GLU A 169 9.03 0.63 11.87
C GLU A 169 7.72 0.01 11.42
N HIS A 170 7.61 -0.43 10.16
CA HIS A 170 6.37 -1.04 9.65
C HIS A 170 6.12 -2.41 10.29
N PHE A 171 7.15 -3.23 10.40
CA PHE A 171 7.07 -4.53 11.08
C PHE A 171 6.71 -4.40 12.55
N GLN A 172 7.35 -3.48 13.28
CA GLN A 172 7.02 -3.20 14.66
C GLN A 172 5.58 -2.73 14.81
N THR A 173 5.13 -1.83 13.94
CA THR A 173 3.74 -1.33 13.92
C THR A 173 2.75 -2.47 13.67
N THR A 174 2.97 -3.25 12.62
CA THR A 174 2.11 -4.40 12.28
C THR A 174 2.04 -5.40 13.43
N THR A 175 3.18 -5.74 14.03
CA THR A 175 3.25 -6.66 15.17
C THR A 175 2.52 -6.12 16.39
N HIS A 176 2.65 -4.82 16.65
CA HIS A 176 1.94 -4.16 17.76
C HIS A 176 0.42 -4.25 17.57
N GLU A 177 -0.09 -3.92 16.39
CA GLU A 177 -1.53 -3.98 16.12
C GLU A 177 -2.09 -5.41 16.16
N VAL A 178 -1.35 -6.41 15.67
CA VAL A 178 -1.73 -7.83 15.82
C VAL A 178 -1.85 -8.22 17.29
N ARG A 179 -0.90 -7.78 18.15
CA ARG A 179 -0.94 -8.06 19.58
C ARG A 179 -2.14 -7.39 20.26
N LYS A 180 -2.49 -6.17 19.87
CA LYS A 180 -3.69 -5.48 20.38
C LYS A 180 -4.97 -6.28 20.11
N ILE A 181 -5.14 -6.75 18.86
CA ILE A 181 -6.32 -7.53 18.47
C ILE A 181 -6.38 -8.82 19.28
N ARG A 182 -5.27 -9.55 19.39
CA ARG A 182 -5.21 -10.81 20.17
C ARG A 182 -5.54 -10.59 21.66
N ALA A 183 -5.04 -9.52 22.26
CA ALA A 183 -5.35 -9.17 23.64
C ALA A 183 -6.83 -8.80 23.83
N GLY A 184 -7.44 -8.10 22.87
CA GLY A 184 -8.86 -7.75 22.87
C GLY A 184 -9.78 -8.97 22.68
N ILE A 185 -9.35 -9.99 21.96
CA ILE A 185 -10.10 -11.26 21.82
C ILE A 185 -10.04 -12.03 23.14
N GLY A 186 -8.87 -12.18 23.76
CA GLY A 186 -8.71 -12.90 25.04
C GLY A 186 -9.53 -12.32 26.19
N SER A 187 -9.81 -11.01 26.18
CA SER A 187 -10.66 -10.37 27.19
C SER A 187 -12.17 -10.57 26.99
N LYS A 188 -12.61 -11.05 25.84
CA LYS A 188 -14.02 -11.34 25.55
C LYS A 188 -14.43 -12.79 25.87
N ASP A 189 -13.47 -13.69 25.90
CA ASP A 189 -13.72 -15.11 26.19
C ASP A 189 -13.73 -15.42 27.71
N GLU A 190 -13.43 -14.42 28.55
CA GLU A 190 -13.44 -14.54 30.01
C GLU A 190 -14.70 -13.93 30.66
N LEU A 191 -15.73 -13.53 29.89
CA LEU A 191 -17.01 -13.02 30.37
C LEU A 191 -18.16 -13.97 30.01
#